data_432869b9beafc6857a4f2a884cd1d721
#
_entry.id   432869b9beafc6857a4f2a884cd1d721
#
_cell.length_a   1.000
_cell.length_b   1.000
_cell.length_c   1.000
_cell.angle_alpha   90.00
_cell.angle_beta   90.00
_cell.angle_gamma   90.00
#
_symmetry.space_group_name_H-M   'P 1'
#
loop_
_entity.id
_entity.type
_entity.pdbx_description
1 polymer ?
#
loop_
_entity_poly.entity_id
_entity_poly.type
_entity_poly.pdbx_seq_one_letter_code
_entity_poly.pdbx_strand_id
1 'polypeptide(L)' 'MPDSSDPELRNDFLRLLAQSEAAIRTFLRAILYSQSDTDEAFQNTLITLWDKFEEYDAKKDFKPWAFGIARFKALSII' A
#
# COMPACT_ATOMS: atom_id res chain seq x y z
N MET A 1 1.23 1.30 -15.14
CA MET A 1 1.13 0.06 -14.35
C MET A 1 2.37 -0.78 -14.59
N PRO A 2 2.98 -1.33 -13.53
CA PRO A 2 4.15 -2.18 -13.70
C PRO A 2 3.82 -3.42 -14.54
N ASP A 3 4.83 -3.92 -15.25
CA ASP A 3 4.70 -5.14 -16.02
C ASP A 3 4.61 -6.33 -15.06
N SER A 4 3.43 -6.94 -14.96
CA SER A 4 3.19 -8.07 -14.07
C SER A 4 3.95 -9.33 -14.50
N SER A 5 4.51 -9.34 -15.70
CA SER A 5 5.32 -10.46 -16.18
C SER A 5 6.78 -10.37 -15.71
N ASP A 6 7.19 -9.23 -15.12
CA ASP A 6 8.53 -9.07 -14.56
C ASP A 6 8.59 -9.70 -13.16
N PRO A 7 9.18 -10.92 -13.01
CA PRO A 7 9.19 -11.59 -11.73
C PRO A 7 10.06 -10.90 -10.67
N GLU A 8 11.11 -10.20 -11.09
CA GLU A 8 11.98 -9.51 -10.15
C GLU A 8 11.27 -8.29 -9.54
N LEU A 9 10.61 -7.51 -10.36
CA LEU A 9 9.83 -6.35 -9.88
C LEU A 9 8.70 -6.78 -8.95
N ARG A 10 7.97 -7.83 -9.36
CA ARG A 10 6.88 -8.38 -8.56
C ARG A 10 7.38 -8.90 -7.22
N ASN A 11 8.50 -9.62 -7.21
CA ASN A 11 9.05 -10.19 -5.98
C ASN A 11 9.52 -9.10 -5.02
N ASP A 12 10.13 -8.04 -5.53
CA ASP A 12 10.53 -6.89 -4.72
C ASP A 12 9.32 -6.23 -4.07
N PHE A 13 8.27 -6.03 -4.84
CA PHE A 13 7.04 -5.44 -4.32
C PHE A 13 6.43 -6.31 -3.22
N LEU A 14 6.30 -7.61 -3.47
CA LEU A 14 5.71 -8.53 -2.50
C LEU A 14 6.51 -8.60 -1.20
N ARG A 15 7.85 -8.57 -1.30
CA ARG A 15 8.71 -8.56 -0.12
C ARG A 15 8.50 -7.30 0.72
N LEU A 16 8.51 -6.14 0.07
CA LEU A 16 8.30 -4.87 0.76
C LEU A 16 6.91 -4.79 1.37
N LEU A 17 5.90 -5.26 0.65
CA LEU A 17 4.54 -5.29 1.15
C LEU A 17 4.42 -6.22 2.36
N ALA A 18 4.99 -7.42 2.29
CA ALA A 18 4.93 -8.37 3.40
C ALA A 18 5.54 -7.79 4.68
N GLN A 19 6.60 -7.01 4.55
CA GLN A 19 7.25 -6.37 5.70
C GLN A 19 6.42 -5.21 6.28
N SER A 20 5.49 -4.67 5.50
CA SER A 20 4.77 -3.44 5.85
C SER A 20 3.27 -3.65 6.09
N GLU A 21 2.73 -4.80 5.72
CA GLU A 21 1.28 -5.03 5.71
C GLU A 21 0.64 -4.78 7.07
N ALA A 22 1.19 -5.35 8.12
CA ALA A 22 0.62 -5.21 9.46
C ALA A 22 0.62 -3.75 9.91
N ALA A 23 1.69 -3.02 9.62
CA ALA A 23 1.79 -1.60 9.97
C ALA A 23 0.76 -0.76 9.19
N ILE A 24 0.56 -1.07 7.91
CA ILE A 24 -0.42 -0.36 7.08
C ILE A 24 -1.83 -0.62 7.62
N ARG A 25 -2.18 -1.86 7.95
CA ARG A 25 -3.49 -2.19 8.51
C ARG A 25 -3.72 -1.50 9.84
N THR A 26 -2.73 -1.48 10.72
CA THR A 26 -2.82 -0.80 12.01
C THR A 26 -3.04 0.70 11.81
N PHE A 27 -2.33 1.30 10.87
CA PHE A 27 -2.48 2.71 10.53
C PHE A 27 -3.91 3.01 10.06
N LEU A 28 -4.45 2.18 9.17
CA LEU A 28 -5.80 2.36 8.66
C LEU A 28 -6.85 2.20 9.74
N ARG A 29 -6.68 1.24 10.65
CA ARG A 29 -7.61 1.04 11.77
C ARG A 29 -7.65 2.23 12.72
N ALA A 30 -6.54 2.97 12.82
CA ALA A 30 -6.50 4.16 13.66
C ALA A 30 -7.32 5.30 13.07
N ILE A 31 -7.55 5.28 11.75
CA ILE A 31 -8.30 6.32 11.04
C ILE A 31 -9.76 5.90 10.82
N LEU A 32 -9.99 4.62 10.52
CA LEU A 32 -11.30 4.10 10.15
C LEU A 32 -11.87 3.23 11.26
N TYR A 33 -13.14 3.41 11.59
CA TYR A 33 -13.78 2.69 12.68
C TYR A 33 -14.33 1.32 12.26
N SER A 34 -14.70 1.19 10.99
CA SER A 34 -15.34 -0.01 10.48
C SER A 34 -14.31 -0.98 9.93
N GLN A 35 -14.45 -2.27 10.25
CA GLN A 35 -13.60 -3.32 9.68
C GLN A 35 -13.76 -3.36 8.15
N SER A 36 -14.99 -3.19 7.68
CA SER A 36 -15.29 -3.17 6.24
C SER A 36 -14.57 -2.02 5.54
N ASP A 37 -14.58 -0.83 6.14
CA ASP A 37 -13.89 0.34 5.58
C ASP A 37 -12.37 0.14 5.59
N THR A 38 -11.84 -0.46 6.65
CA THR A 38 -10.41 -0.76 6.75
C THR A 38 -10.00 -1.72 5.65
N ASP A 39 -10.77 -2.78 5.41
CA ASP A 39 -10.47 -3.76 4.36
C ASP A 39 -10.55 -3.12 2.97
N GLU A 40 -11.54 -2.27 2.73
CA GLU A 40 -11.68 -1.57 1.46
C GLU A 40 -10.49 -0.63 1.22
N ALA A 41 -10.14 0.16 2.23
CA ALA A 41 -9.00 1.08 2.12
C ALA A 41 -7.70 0.32 1.90
N PHE A 42 -7.53 -0.82 2.56
CA PHE A 42 -6.34 -1.64 2.39
C PHE A 42 -6.23 -2.17 0.96
N GLN A 43 -7.32 -2.74 0.42
CA GLN A 43 -7.32 -3.23 -0.96
C GLN A 43 -7.02 -2.12 -1.95
N ASN A 44 -7.65 -0.96 -1.78
CA ASN A 44 -7.41 0.19 -2.66
C ASN A 44 -5.97 0.67 -2.56
N THR A 45 -5.38 0.61 -1.37
CA THR A 45 -3.98 0.95 -1.16
C THR A 45 -3.08 -0.01 -1.93
N LEU A 46 -3.33 -1.33 -1.83
CA LEU A 46 -2.53 -2.33 -2.54
C LEU A 46 -2.55 -2.11 -4.05
N ILE A 47 -3.73 -1.88 -4.60
CA ILE A 47 -3.88 -1.65 -6.04
C ILE A 47 -3.06 -0.43 -6.47
N THR A 48 -3.15 0.66 -5.72
CA THR A 48 -2.44 1.89 -6.05
C THR A 48 -0.93 1.74 -5.88
N LEU A 49 -0.50 1.04 -4.81
CA LEU A 49 0.92 0.79 -4.60
C LEU A 49 1.52 0.01 -5.76
N TRP A 50 0.82 -1.02 -6.25
CA TRP A 50 1.29 -1.79 -7.39
C TRP A 50 1.31 -0.96 -8.66
N ASP A 51 0.25 -0.20 -8.91
CA ASP A 51 0.17 0.66 -10.10
C ASP A 51 1.29 1.70 -10.15
N LYS A 52 1.74 2.17 -8.99
CA LYS A 52 2.73 3.24 -8.89
C LYS A 52 4.11 2.74 -8.47
N PHE A 53 4.30 1.43 -8.40
CA PHE A 53 5.56 0.87 -7.89
C PHE A 53 6.76 1.27 -8.74
N GLU A 54 6.58 1.47 -10.03
CA GLU A 54 7.66 1.95 -10.90
C GLU A 54 8.11 3.37 -10.57
N GLU A 55 7.23 4.16 -9.95
CA GLU A 55 7.54 5.53 -9.53
C GLU A 55 8.18 5.57 -8.14
N TYR A 56 8.14 4.46 -7.40
CA TYR A 56 8.74 4.39 -6.08
C TYR A 56 10.26 4.42 -6.19
N ASP A 57 10.88 5.31 -5.42
CA ASP A 57 12.33 5.42 -5.37
C ASP A 57 12.89 4.42 -4.36
N ALA A 58 13.60 3.40 -4.85
CA ALA A 58 14.16 2.35 -4.01
C ALA A 58 15.19 2.85 -2.99
N LYS A 59 15.66 4.08 -3.13
CA LYS A 59 16.57 4.71 -2.17
C LYS A 59 15.83 5.28 -0.96
N LYS A 60 14.51 5.36 -1.02
CA LYS A 60 13.68 5.87 0.06
C LYS A 60 12.96 4.72 0.75
N ASP A 61 12.57 4.94 2.00
CA ASP A 61 11.84 3.92 2.74
C ASP A 61 10.46 3.69 2.14
N PHE A 62 10.09 2.43 2.01
CA PHE A 62 8.81 2.02 1.45
C PHE A 62 7.64 2.45 2.34
N LYS A 63 7.77 2.30 3.67
CA LYS A 63 6.66 2.57 4.60
C LYS A 63 6.12 3.99 4.54
N PRO A 64 6.92 5.05 4.60
CA PRO A 64 6.38 6.41 4.48
C PRO A 64 5.64 6.64 3.18
N TRP A 65 6.14 6.09 2.07
CA TRP A 65 5.49 6.19 0.78
C TRP A 65 4.14 5.47 0.79
N ALA A 66 4.12 4.24 1.33
CA ALA A 66 2.90 3.45 1.41
C ALA A 66 1.87 4.08 2.35
N PHE A 67 2.32 4.63 3.49
CA PHE A 67 1.42 5.29 4.44
C PHE A 67 0.77 6.54 3.84
N GLY A 68 1.49 7.30 3.02
CA GLY A 68 0.92 8.44 2.32
C GLY A 68 -0.23 8.04 1.42
N ILE A 69 -0.06 6.96 0.67
CA ILE A 69 -1.09 6.43 -0.20
C ILE A 69 -2.26 5.87 0.62
N ALA A 70 -1.96 5.12 1.68
CA ALA A 70 -2.99 4.54 2.55
C ALA A 70 -3.84 5.64 3.21
N ARG A 71 -3.20 6.71 3.69
CA ARG A 71 -3.91 7.85 4.27
C ARG A 71 -4.86 8.48 3.27
N PHE A 72 -4.41 8.67 2.04
CA PHE A 72 -5.24 9.23 0.99
C PHE A 72 -6.46 8.34 0.73
N LYS A 73 -6.27 7.02 0.69
CA LYS A 73 -7.38 6.08 0.47
C LYS A 73 -8.37 6.09 1.64
N ALA A 74 -7.87 6.17 2.88
CA ALA A 74 -8.73 6.24 4.05
C ALA A 74 -9.58 7.51 4.03
N LEU A 75 -8.98 8.65 3.71
CA LEU A 75 -9.69 9.92 3.65
C LEU A 75 -10.74 9.93 2.54
N SER A 76 -10.58 9.12 1.50
CA SER A 76 -11.55 9.02 0.41
C SER A 76 -12.81 8.26 0.83
N ILE A 77 -12.73 7.45 1.89
CA ILE A 77 -13.86 6.66 2.40
C ILE A 77 -14.67 7.49 3.41
N ILE A 78 -14.00 8.32 4.18
CA ILE A 78 -14.66 9.20 5.16
C ILE A 78 -15.37 10.34 4.41
#